data_49e9e28f12d9d0bf9a9e59deea7a5fbf
#
_entry.id   49e9e28f12d9d0bf9a9e59deea7a5fbf
#
_cell.length_a   1.000
_cell.length_b   1.000
_cell.length_c   1.000
_cell.angle_alpha   90.00
_cell.angle_beta   90.00
_cell.angle_gamma   90.00
#
_symmetry.space_group_name_H-M   'P 1'
#
loop_
_entity.id
_entity.type
_entity.pdbx_description
1 polymer ?
#
loop_
_entity_poly.entity_id
_entity_poly.type
_entity_poly.pdbx_seq_one_letter_code
_entity_poly.pdbx_strand_id
1 'polypeptide(L)'
;MNMKKSILWIIGLLFVASFSIVSCDETDGAVDPYFKWEERNKLYIDSIAKVAKANLGNEVGQWKMIHTYKFNPPINELTQDVSDYVYCRVLAKGDGAMKPLFTDEVSAHYRGKLIPLYDGTEVVFDQSYQGNL
;
A
#
# COMPACT_ATOMS: atom_id res chain seq x y z
N MET A 1 20.06 -49.71 38.08
CA MET A 1 19.55 -48.35 37.92
C MET A 1 18.03 -48.43 37.86
N ASN A 2 17.32 -47.88 38.84
CA ASN A 2 15.86 -48.11 38.96
C ASN A 2 15.09 -47.39 37.84
N MET A 3 14.48 -48.14 36.94
CA MET A 3 13.67 -47.68 35.81
C MET A 3 12.66 -46.55 36.21
N LYS A 4 12.08 -46.66 37.38
CA LYS A 4 11.13 -45.63 37.92
C LYS A 4 11.81 -44.27 38.17
N LYS A 5 13.08 -44.24 38.57
CA LYS A 5 13.82 -42.97 38.76
C LYS A 5 14.20 -42.34 37.43
N SER A 6 14.54 -43.13 36.40
CA SER A 6 14.86 -42.65 35.06
C SER A 6 13.62 -42.03 34.36
N ILE A 7 12.45 -42.64 34.55
CA ILE A 7 11.18 -42.11 34.00
C ILE A 7 10.83 -40.77 34.64
N LEU A 8 10.99 -40.62 35.94
CA LEU A 8 10.78 -39.35 36.64
C LEU A 8 11.72 -38.24 36.15
N TRP A 9 12.97 -38.57 35.87
CA TRP A 9 13.93 -37.61 35.30
C TRP A 9 13.59 -37.18 33.89
N ILE A 10 13.10 -38.08 33.04
CA ILE A 10 12.66 -37.78 31.66
C ILE A 10 11.42 -36.90 31.67
N ILE A 11 10.44 -37.17 32.55
CA ILE A 11 9.23 -36.37 32.69
C ILE A 11 9.58 -34.95 33.20
N GLY A 12 10.49 -34.85 34.17
CA GLY A 12 10.98 -33.55 34.66
C GLY A 12 11.70 -32.73 33.59
N LEU A 13 12.50 -33.38 32.74
CA LEU A 13 13.20 -32.71 31.64
C LEU A 13 12.24 -32.23 30.53
N LEU A 14 11.20 -33.03 30.24
CA LEU A 14 10.12 -32.64 29.30
C LEU A 14 9.29 -31.45 29.82
N PHE A 15 9.06 -31.38 31.12
CA PHE A 15 8.32 -30.29 31.73
C PHE A 15 9.12 -28.98 31.74
N VAL A 16 10.44 -29.03 31.92
CA VAL A 16 11.31 -27.84 31.81
C VAL A 16 11.43 -27.33 30.38
N ALA A 17 11.46 -28.26 29.40
CA ALA A 17 11.53 -27.89 27.98
C ALA A 17 10.24 -27.19 27.46
N SER A 18 9.08 -27.44 28.07
CA SER A 18 7.81 -26.80 27.64
C SER A 18 7.67 -25.37 28.12
N PHE A 19 8.43 -24.87 29.06
CA PHE A 19 8.40 -23.47 29.50
C PHE A 19 9.30 -22.53 28.67
N SER A 20 10.14 -23.05 27.79
CA SER A 20 11.12 -22.23 27.04
C SER A 20 10.58 -21.64 25.73
N ILE A 21 9.33 -21.91 25.36
CA ILE A 21 8.74 -21.42 24.09
C ILE A 21 7.66 -20.36 24.29
N VAL A 22 7.55 -19.79 25.50
CA VAL A 22 6.82 -18.54 25.66
C VAL A 22 7.82 -17.41 25.36
N SER A 23 8.14 -17.22 24.10
CA SER A 23 8.64 -15.94 23.62
C SER A 23 7.47 -14.98 23.73
N CYS A 24 7.37 -14.27 24.85
CA CYS A 24 6.59 -13.05 24.88
C CYS A 24 7.21 -12.11 23.87
N ASP A 25 6.50 -11.88 22.79
CA ASP A 25 6.69 -10.73 21.98
C ASP A 25 6.24 -9.53 22.84
N GLU A 26 7.14 -9.01 23.66
CA GLU A 26 6.97 -7.73 24.33
C GLU A 26 7.03 -6.64 23.24
N THR A 27 5.98 -6.53 22.45
CA THR A 27 5.67 -5.29 21.77
C THR A 27 5.23 -4.34 22.88
N ASP A 28 6.14 -3.48 23.31
CA ASP A 28 5.92 -2.32 24.18
C ASP A 28 4.74 -1.51 23.67
N GLY A 29 3.51 -1.88 23.86
CA GLY A 29 2.30 -1.11 23.57
C GLY A 29 2.28 -0.27 22.27
N ALA A 30 3.35 -0.33 21.48
CA ALA A 30 3.48 0.37 20.21
C ALA A 30 2.54 -0.30 19.19
N VAL A 31 1.54 0.42 18.77
CA VAL A 31 0.64 -0.04 17.73
C VAL A 31 1.45 -0.19 16.44
N ASP A 32 1.32 -1.35 15.78
CA ASP A 32 1.95 -1.58 14.47
C ASP A 32 1.58 -0.44 13.50
N PRO A 33 2.55 0.31 12.95
CA PRO A 33 2.29 1.37 12.00
C PRO A 33 1.50 0.91 10.77
N TYR A 34 1.59 -0.38 10.42
CA TYR A 34 0.87 -1.01 9.31
C TYR A 34 -0.39 -1.76 9.75
N PHE A 35 -0.89 -1.49 10.97
CA PHE A 35 -2.11 -2.12 11.47
C PHE A 35 -3.26 -2.00 10.46
N LYS A 36 -3.88 -3.13 10.12
CA LYS A 36 -4.95 -3.26 9.12
C LYS A 36 -4.60 -2.64 7.75
N TRP A 37 -3.36 -2.78 7.32
CA TRP A 37 -2.85 -2.12 6.11
C TRP A 37 -3.65 -2.47 4.86
N GLU A 38 -3.97 -3.75 4.63
CA GLU A 38 -4.74 -4.20 3.47
C GLU A 38 -6.15 -3.58 3.47
N GLU A 39 -6.86 -3.65 4.59
CA GLU A 39 -8.20 -3.08 4.73
C GLU A 39 -8.19 -1.57 4.46
N ARG A 40 -7.22 -0.86 5.03
CA ARG A 40 -7.07 0.60 4.87
C ARG A 40 -6.74 0.99 3.43
N ASN A 41 -5.87 0.24 2.75
CA ASN A 41 -5.58 0.47 1.34
C ASN A 41 -6.82 0.25 0.47
N LYS A 42 -7.57 -0.82 0.72
CA LYS A 42 -8.81 -1.10 -0.01
C LYS A 42 -9.83 0.03 0.17
N LEU A 43 -10.09 0.44 1.40
CA LEU A 43 -11.00 1.56 1.67
C LEU A 43 -10.54 2.87 1.02
N TYR A 44 -9.24 3.12 1.00
CA TYR A 44 -8.67 4.30 0.36
C TYR A 44 -8.90 4.30 -1.15
N ILE A 45 -8.56 3.21 -1.85
CA ILE A 45 -8.73 3.13 -3.30
C ILE A 45 -10.23 3.17 -3.69
N ASP A 46 -11.11 2.52 -2.92
CA ASP A 46 -12.55 2.57 -3.11
C ASP A 46 -13.09 4.00 -2.99
N SER A 47 -12.59 4.78 -2.02
CA SER A 47 -12.96 6.17 -1.83
C SER A 47 -12.52 7.06 -3.00
N ILE A 48 -11.29 6.88 -3.48
CA ILE A 48 -10.75 7.59 -4.65
C ILE A 48 -11.55 7.24 -5.90
N ALA A 49 -11.83 5.95 -6.13
CA ALA A 49 -12.61 5.50 -7.27
C ALA A 49 -14.00 6.13 -7.31
N LYS A 50 -14.67 6.22 -6.14
CA LYS A 50 -15.98 6.88 -6.02
C LYS A 50 -15.92 8.35 -6.38
N VAL A 51 -14.94 9.09 -5.87
CA VAL A 51 -14.76 10.52 -6.15
C VAL A 51 -14.39 10.73 -7.62
N ALA A 52 -13.49 9.91 -8.17
CA ALA A 52 -13.06 10.00 -9.56
C ALA A 52 -14.24 9.77 -10.52
N LYS A 53 -15.03 8.70 -10.31
CA LYS A 53 -16.20 8.38 -11.14
C LYS A 53 -17.26 9.48 -11.12
N ALA A 54 -17.38 10.21 -10.01
CA ALA A 54 -18.34 11.32 -9.89
C ALA A 54 -17.91 12.60 -10.64
N ASN A 55 -16.62 12.75 -11.01
CA ASN A 55 -16.10 13.97 -11.63
C ASN A 55 -15.02 13.65 -12.68
N LEU A 56 -15.38 12.83 -13.67
CA LEU A 56 -14.49 12.47 -14.78
C LEU A 56 -14.36 13.61 -15.78
N GLY A 57 -13.13 13.84 -16.28
CA GLY A 57 -12.87 14.82 -17.33
C GLY A 57 -11.39 15.20 -17.46
N ASN A 58 -11.13 16.24 -18.24
CA ASN A 58 -9.79 16.72 -18.56
C ASN A 58 -9.49 18.11 -17.97
N GLU A 59 -10.44 18.71 -17.26
CA GLU A 59 -10.27 20.04 -16.70
C GLU A 59 -9.62 20.01 -15.31
N VAL A 60 -9.10 21.16 -14.88
CA VAL A 60 -8.52 21.29 -13.54
C VAL A 60 -9.59 20.91 -12.50
N GLY A 61 -9.20 20.10 -11.53
CA GLY A 61 -10.08 19.54 -10.51
C GLY A 61 -10.77 18.23 -10.91
N GLN A 62 -10.80 17.88 -12.19
CA GLN A 62 -11.38 16.64 -12.68
C GLN A 62 -10.40 15.46 -12.62
N TRP A 63 -10.96 14.25 -12.74
CA TRP A 63 -10.22 13.01 -12.64
C TRP A 63 -10.17 12.27 -13.97
N LYS A 64 -9.09 11.56 -14.18
CA LYS A 64 -8.92 10.56 -15.24
C LYS A 64 -8.78 9.19 -14.62
N MET A 65 -9.41 8.21 -15.22
CA MET A 65 -9.22 6.80 -14.91
C MET A 65 -8.46 6.16 -16.08
N ILE A 66 -7.29 5.64 -15.80
CA ILE A 66 -6.40 5.04 -16.80
C ILE A 66 -6.25 3.57 -16.43
N HIS A 67 -6.59 2.67 -17.36
CA HIS A 67 -6.31 1.26 -17.16
C HIS A 67 -4.82 1.01 -16.93
N THR A 68 -4.51 0.15 -15.98
CA THR A 68 -3.15 -0.35 -15.87
C THR A 68 -2.81 -1.11 -17.15
N TYR A 69 -1.60 -0.94 -17.63
CA TYR A 69 -1.17 -1.52 -18.92
C TYR A 69 -1.22 -3.08 -18.92
N LYS A 70 -1.35 -3.69 -17.74
CA LYS A 70 -1.53 -5.13 -17.55
C LYS A 70 -2.77 -5.69 -18.27
N PHE A 71 -3.75 -4.84 -18.53
CA PHE A 71 -5.00 -5.23 -19.17
C PHE A 71 -5.03 -4.71 -20.62
N ASN A 72 -4.56 -5.54 -21.55
CA ASN A 72 -4.64 -5.24 -22.98
C ASN A 72 -5.06 -6.52 -23.73
N PRO A 73 -6.22 -6.58 -24.41
CA PRO A 73 -7.22 -5.53 -24.58
C PRO A 73 -8.00 -5.22 -23.28
N PRO A 74 -8.70 -4.10 -23.21
CA PRO A 74 -9.46 -3.73 -22.04
C PRO A 74 -10.54 -4.80 -21.77
N ILE A 75 -10.58 -5.27 -20.54
CA ILE A 75 -11.61 -6.18 -20.06
C ILE A 75 -12.93 -5.40 -19.96
N ASN A 76 -14.04 -6.10 -20.09
CA ASN A 76 -15.36 -5.49 -19.93
C ASN A 76 -15.44 -4.70 -18.61
N GLU A 77 -15.85 -3.43 -18.68
CA GLU A 77 -15.91 -2.50 -17.55
C GLU A 77 -16.70 -3.04 -16.34
N LEU A 78 -17.69 -3.90 -16.59
CA LEU A 78 -18.52 -4.52 -15.54
C LEU A 78 -17.77 -5.52 -14.66
N THR A 79 -16.62 -6.01 -15.09
CA THR A 79 -15.83 -7.04 -14.38
C THR A 79 -14.52 -6.51 -13.81
N GLN A 80 -14.26 -5.20 -13.95
CA GLN A 80 -13.00 -4.59 -13.54
C GLN A 80 -13.03 -4.15 -12.08
N ASP A 81 -12.02 -4.58 -11.33
CA ASP A 81 -11.79 -4.11 -9.98
C ASP A 81 -11.31 -2.64 -10.00
N VAL A 82 -11.60 -1.90 -8.94
CA VAL A 82 -11.11 -0.53 -8.76
C VAL A 82 -9.58 -0.47 -8.75
N SER A 83 -8.92 -1.55 -8.37
CA SER A 83 -7.46 -1.69 -8.39
C SER A 83 -6.86 -1.81 -9.78
N ASP A 84 -7.69 -2.02 -10.83
CA ASP A 84 -7.23 -2.13 -12.22
C ASP A 84 -6.98 -0.77 -12.87
N TYR A 85 -7.25 0.31 -12.17
CA TYR A 85 -7.11 1.67 -12.66
C TYR A 85 -6.05 2.47 -11.91
N VAL A 86 -5.41 3.38 -12.64
CA VAL A 86 -4.68 4.51 -12.09
C VAL A 86 -5.63 5.72 -12.11
N TYR A 87 -5.82 6.34 -10.96
CA TYR A 87 -6.67 7.51 -10.79
C TYR A 87 -5.81 8.77 -10.77
N CYS A 88 -5.99 9.64 -11.76
CA CYS A 88 -5.22 10.87 -11.91
C CYS A 88 -6.14 12.08 -11.72
N ARG A 89 -5.81 12.96 -10.77
CA ARG A 89 -6.49 14.26 -10.64
C ARG A 89 -5.67 15.33 -11.32
N VAL A 90 -6.30 16.10 -12.20
CA VAL A 90 -5.65 17.24 -12.87
C VAL A 90 -5.60 18.42 -11.89
N LEU A 91 -4.40 18.81 -11.45
CA LEU A 91 -4.22 19.92 -10.49
C LEU A 91 -3.97 21.25 -11.21
N ALA A 92 -3.25 21.20 -12.33
CA ALA A 92 -2.99 22.37 -13.18
C ALA A 92 -2.85 21.93 -14.64
N LYS A 93 -3.05 22.83 -15.56
CA LYS A 93 -2.78 22.64 -16.98
C LYS A 93 -1.60 23.52 -17.38
N GLY A 94 -0.74 23.01 -18.23
CA GLY A 94 0.28 23.81 -18.90
C GLY A 94 -0.36 24.68 -19.99
N ASP A 95 0.32 25.75 -20.35
CA ASP A 95 -0.02 26.70 -21.41
C ASP A 95 0.67 26.40 -22.75
N GLY A 96 1.44 25.31 -22.81
CA GLY A 96 2.13 24.86 -24.01
C GLY A 96 1.17 24.49 -25.15
N ALA A 97 1.49 24.96 -26.36
CA ALA A 97 0.68 24.70 -27.54
C ALA A 97 0.79 23.25 -28.05
N MET A 98 1.88 22.57 -27.73
CA MET A 98 2.14 21.20 -28.15
C MET A 98 2.18 20.25 -26.96
N LYS A 99 1.66 19.05 -27.19
CA LYS A 99 1.82 17.92 -26.26
C LYS A 99 3.00 17.08 -26.70
N PRO A 100 3.78 16.50 -25.77
CA PRO A 100 4.85 15.59 -26.13
C PRO A 100 4.27 14.38 -26.88
N LEU A 101 5.00 13.94 -27.90
CA LEU A 101 4.70 12.71 -28.61
C LEU A 101 5.17 11.51 -27.78
N PHE A 102 4.70 10.33 -28.12
CA PHE A 102 5.10 9.10 -27.45
C PHE A 102 6.63 8.81 -27.52
N THR A 103 7.29 9.35 -28.54
CA THR A 103 8.73 9.21 -28.78
C THR A 103 9.56 10.31 -28.14
N ASP A 104 8.94 11.32 -27.55
CA ASP A 104 9.67 12.45 -26.97
C ASP A 104 10.18 12.09 -25.58
N GLU A 105 11.39 12.57 -25.28
CA GLU A 105 11.94 12.54 -23.94
C GLU A 105 11.39 13.70 -23.13
N VAL A 106 10.88 13.42 -21.93
CA VAL A 106 10.32 14.43 -21.05
C VAL A 106 11.01 14.41 -19.68
N SER A 107 11.17 15.56 -19.07
CA SER A 107 11.62 15.68 -17.69
C SER A 107 10.39 15.84 -16.78
N ALA A 108 10.28 15.01 -15.75
CA ALA A 108 9.18 15.05 -14.81
C ALA A 108 9.68 15.09 -13.37
N HIS A 109 9.02 15.89 -12.55
CA HIS A 109 9.19 15.84 -11.11
C HIS A 109 8.05 15.06 -10.47
N TYR A 110 8.39 14.20 -9.51
CA TYR A 110 7.40 13.37 -8.83
C TYR A 110 7.76 13.18 -7.36
N ARG A 111 6.76 12.83 -6.58
CA ARG A 111 6.88 12.37 -5.20
C ARG A 111 5.91 11.24 -4.95
N GLY A 112 6.42 10.07 -4.59
CA GLY A 112 5.65 8.89 -4.22
C GLY A 112 5.43 8.82 -2.71
N LYS A 113 4.18 8.71 -2.28
CA LYS A 113 3.78 8.56 -0.87
C LYS A 113 2.96 7.30 -0.68
N LEU A 114 3.13 6.65 0.45
CA LEU A 114 2.16 5.68 0.94
C LEU A 114 0.91 6.40 1.46
N ILE A 115 -0.20 5.68 1.63
CA ILE A 115 -1.27 6.19 2.48
C ILE A 115 -0.68 6.41 3.88
N PRO A 116 -1.17 7.39 4.67
CA PRO A 116 -0.63 7.64 6.00
C PRO A 116 -0.59 6.36 6.84
N LEU A 117 0.43 6.17 7.64
CA LEU A 117 0.52 5.06 8.59
C LEU A 117 -0.63 5.12 9.61
N TYR A 118 -0.76 4.11 10.46
CA TYR A 118 -1.87 4.06 11.43
C TYR A 118 -1.85 5.23 12.41
N ASP A 119 -0.69 5.72 12.76
CA ASP A 119 -0.45 6.90 13.61
C ASP A 119 -0.60 8.24 12.87
N GLY A 120 -0.92 8.22 11.57
CA GLY A 120 -1.05 9.40 10.74
C GLY A 120 0.27 9.87 10.10
N THR A 121 1.39 9.20 10.34
CA THR A 121 2.68 9.57 9.75
C THR A 121 2.67 9.41 8.24
N GLU A 122 3.12 10.44 7.51
CA GLU A 122 3.33 10.37 6.06
C GLU A 122 4.67 9.72 5.74
N VAL A 123 4.67 8.75 4.83
CA VAL A 123 5.87 8.08 4.33
C VAL A 123 6.06 8.41 2.85
N VAL A 124 7.14 9.10 2.52
CA VAL A 124 7.61 9.29 1.14
C VAL A 124 8.56 8.15 0.82
N PHE A 125 8.20 7.32 -0.16
CA PHE A 125 9.03 6.17 -0.56
C PHE A 125 9.95 6.48 -1.73
N ASP A 126 9.63 7.50 -2.54
CA ASP A 126 10.46 7.92 -3.67
C ASP A 126 10.14 9.35 -4.10
N GLN A 127 11.15 10.09 -4.57
CA GLN A 127 10.97 11.43 -5.13
C GLN A 127 12.14 11.84 -6.02
N SER A 128 11.87 12.62 -7.05
CA SER A 128 12.87 13.13 -7.98
C SER A 128 13.54 14.42 -7.56
N TYR A 129 13.16 15.02 -6.44
CA TYR A 129 13.69 16.30 -5.95
C TYR A 129 13.80 16.31 -4.44
N GLN A 130 14.68 17.15 -3.92
CA GLN A 130 14.80 17.42 -2.48
C GLN A 130 14.10 18.75 -2.14
N GLY A 131 13.24 18.75 -1.11
CA GLY A 131 12.50 19.91 -0.67
C GLY A 131 10.98 19.83 -0.91
N ASN A 132 10.28 20.95 -0.62
CA ASN A 132 8.85 21.06 -0.90
C ASN A 132 8.64 21.68 -2.29
N LEU A 133 7.69 21.14 -3.05
CA LEU A 133 7.15 21.77 -4.25
C LEU A 133 6.23 22.91 -3.87
#